data_00f53c2f0ac5c5af759404a709749ba0
#
_entry.id   00f53c2f0ac5c5af759404a709749ba0
#
_cell.length_a   1.000
_cell.length_b   1.000
_cell.length_c   1.000
_cell.angle_alpha   90.00
_cell.angle_beta   90.00
_cell.angle_gamma   90.00
#
_symmetry.space_group_name_H-M   'P 1'
#
loop_
_entity.id
_entity.type
_entity.pdbx_description
1 polymer ?
#
loop_
_entity_poly.entity_id
_entity_poly.type
_entity_poly.pdbx_seq_one_letter_code
_entity_poly.pdbx_strand_id
1 'polypeptide(L)'
;MRRDTIRLSLLLAVLAIALATASSMLTFAGEANPSVANELAGTSWKLVRLQGGDETIVVPDDESKYTITFGTDGRVVAQVDCNRGSSTWKSNHPNELQFGSWSMTRAKCPPGSLHDRIVREGAAVRSYTIKDGHLFLSGMAAGGFYELEPLPTQKRRTPGKR
;
A
#
# COMPACT_ATOMS: atom_id res chain seq x y z
N MET A 1 -61.15 48.31 -8.37
CA MET A 1 -59.90 48.59 -7.61
C MET A 1 -59.44 47.53 -6.62
N ARG A 2 -60.20 46.47 -6.25
CA ARG A 2 -59.73 45.41 -5.29
C ARG A 2 -59.15 44.15 -5.94
N ARG A 3 -59.32 43.98 -7.23
CA ARG A 3 -58.83 42.76 -7.93
C ARG A 3 -57.36 42.86 -8.43
N ASP A 4 -56.88 44.04 -8.67
CA ASP A 4 -55.55 44.29 -9.22
C ASP A 4 -54.45 44.22 -8.13
N THR A 5 -54.79 44.65 -6.89
CA THR A 5 -53.88 44.55 -5.75
C THR A 5 -53.58 43.10 -5.31
N ILE A 6 -54.55 42.20 -5.44
CA ILE A 6 -54.36 40.77 -5.10
C ILE A 6 -53.45 40.08 -6.13
N ARG A 7 -53.58 40.43 -7.41
CA ARG A 7 -52.74 39.84 -8.48
C ARG A 7 -51.29 40.30 -8.38
N LEU A 8 -51.04 41.55 -8.00
CA LEU A 8 -49.69 42.08 -7.83
C LEU A 8 -48.99 41.48 -6.61
N SER A 9 -49.71 41.23 -5.51
CA SER A 9 -49.18 40.58 -4.30
C SER A 9 -48.82 39.10 -4.54
N LEU A 10 -49.60 38.38 -5.37
CA LEU A 10 -49.35 37.00 -5.72
C LEU A 10 -48.14 36.87 -6.64
N LEU A 11 -47.92 37.78 -7.58
CA LEU A 11 -46.77 37.80 -8.47
C LEU A 11 -45.45 38.09 -7.71
N LEU A 12 -45.48 38.98 -6.72
CA LEU A 12 -44.32 39.30 -5.89
C LEU A 12 -43.95 38.11 -4.95
N ALA A 13 -44.93 37.34 -4.47
CA ALA A 13 -44.70 36.18 -3.63
C ALA A 13 -44.07 35.02 -4.42
N VAL A 14 -44.45 34.82 -5.68
CA VAL A 14 -43.86 33.77 -6.54
C VAL A 14 -42.44 34.11 -6.95
N LEU A 15 -42.11 35.40 -7.16
CA LEU A 15 -40.74 35.83 -7.51
C LEU A 15 -39.76 35.68 -6.32
N ALA A 16 -40.25 35.83 -5.09
CA ALA A 16 -39.41 35.68 -3.89
C ALA A 16 -39.06 34.21 -3.60
N ILE A 17 -39.90 33.25 -4.01
CA ILE A 17 -39.65 31.81 -3.83
C ILE A 17 -38.63 31.28 -4.86
N ALA A 18 -38.56 31.90 -6.06
CA ALA A 18 -37.63 31.49 -7.11
C ALA A 18 -36.17 31.87 -6.85
N LEU A 19 -35.88 32.80 -5.96
CA LEU A 19 -34.51 33.23 -5.62
C LEU A 19 -33.88 32.45 -4.46
N ALA A 20 -34.64 31.63 -3.75
CA ALA A 20 -34.14 30.91 -2.56
C ALA A 20 -33.59 29.50 -2.86
N THR A 21 -33.65 29.03 -4.11
CA THR A 21 -33.21 27.64 -4.48
C THR A 21 -31.85 27.57 -5.15
N ALA A 22 -31.13 28.69 -5.27
CA ALA A 22 -29.84 28.72 -5.97
C ALA A 22 -28.65 28.84 -5.00
N SER A 23 -28.56 28.01 -3.97
CA SER A 23 -27.32 27.96 -3.17
C SER A 23 -27.27 26.70 -2.34
N SER A 24 -26.90 25.58 -2.94
CA SER A 24 -26.24 24.47 -2.24
C SER A 24 -25.81 23.41 -3.26
N MET A 25 -25.03 23.82 -4.25
CA MET A 25 -24.08 22.86 -4.85
C MET A 25 -22.89 22.79 -3.90
N LEU A 26 -23.03 21.99 -2.86
CA LEU A 26 -21.87 21.45 -2.14
C LEU A 26 -21.09 20.62 -3.16
N THR A 27 -20.05 21.23 -3.72
CA THR A 27 -18.97 20.49 -4.38
C THR A 27 -18.38 19.58 -3.32
N PHE A 28 -18.78 18.33 -3.31
CA PHE A 28 -17.97 17.28 -2.76
C PHE A 28 -16.72 17.20 -3.65
N ALA A 29 -15.76 18.05 -3.39
CA ALA A 29 -14.38 17.74 -3.72
C ALA A 29 -14.09 16.48 -2.90
N GLY A 30 -14.13 15.33 -3.54
CA GLY A 30 -13.64 14.09 -2.96
C GLY A 30 -12.18 14.36 -2.59
N GLU A 31 -11.92 14.61 -1.32
CA GLU A 31 -10.59 14.56 -0.78
C GLU A 31 -10.07 13.16 -1.10
N ALA A 32 -9.24 13.09 -2.15
CA ALA A 32 -8.38 11.94 -2.33
C ALA A 32 -7.60 11.81 -1.02
N ASN A 33 -7.97 10.80 -0.23
CA ASN A 33 -7.35 10.52 1.06
C ASN A 33 -5.86 10.21 0.80
N PRO A 34 -4.93 11.14 1.08
CA PRO A 34 -3.50 10.96 0.76
C PRO A 34 -2.83 9.93 1.66
N SER A 35 -3.55 9.33 2.60
CA SER A 35 -2.95 8.51 3.65
C SER A 35 -2.78 7.04 3.30
N VAL A 36 -3.41 6.52 2.25
CA VAL A 36 -3.41 5.07 1.99
C VAL A 36 -2.17 4.60 1.21
N ALA A 37 -1.57 5.46 0.40
CA ALA A 37 -0.38 5.09 -0.38
C ALA A 37 0.92 5.05 0.44
N ASN A 38 0.89 5.34 1.74
CA ASN A 38 2.11 5.65 2.49
C ASN A 38 2.44 4.69 3.63
N GLU A 39 1.61 3.70 3.93
CA GLU A 39 1.86 2.79 5.07
C GLU A 39 3.13 1.96 4.91
N LEU A 40 3.50 1.60 3.67
CA LEU A 40 4.73 0.86 3.39
C LEU A 40 5.94 1.77 3.15
N ALA A 41 5.73 3.03 2.76
CA ALA A 41 6.81 3.92 2.37
C ALA A 41 7.77 4.20 3.53
N GLY A 42 9.07 3.98 3.32
CA GLY A 42 10.11 4.16 4.33
C GLY A 42 10.19 3.05 5.37
N THR A 43 9.46 1.94 5.19
CA THR A 43 9.45 0.81 6.13
C THR A 43 10.37 -0.30 5.68
N SER A 44 10.83 -1.09 6.65
CA SER A 44 11.66 -2.28 6.43
C SER A 44 11.12 -3.44 7.25
N TRP A 45 11.15 -4.62 6.65
CA TRP A 45 10.52 -5.82 7.19
C TRP A 45 11.43 -7.02 7.02
N LYS A 46 11.34 -8.00 7.93
CA LYS A 46 12.00 -9.31 7.83
C LYS A 46 10.94 -10.40 7.77
N LEU A 47 11.18 -11.42 6.97
CA LEU A 47 10.28 -12.57 6.85
C LEU A 47 10.38 -13.44 8.10
N VAL A 48 9.26 -13.72 8.73
CA VAL A 48 9.18 -14.64 9.86
C VAL A 48 8.47 -15.94 9.52
N ARG A 49 7.56 -15.90 8.53
CA ARG A 49 6.81 -17.09 8.11
C ARG A 49 6.34 -16.95 6.66
N LEU A 50 6.37 -18.07 5.95
CA LEU A 50 5.74 -18.25 4.65
C LEU A 50 4.73 -19.39 4.77
N GLN A 51 3.48 -19.14 4.41
CA GLN A 51 2.45 -20.16 4.29
C GLN A 51 2.10 -20.36 2.83
N GLY A 52 2.19 -21.59 2.36
CA GLY A 52 1.72 -22.00 1.04
C GLY A 52 0.19 -22.11 0.96
N GLY A 53 -0.36 -22.18 -0.24
CA GLY A 53 -1.80 -22.41 -0.42
C GLY A 53 -2.26 -23.81 -0.03
N ASP A 54 -1.33 -24.73 0.15
CA ASP A 54 -1.51 -26.08 0.71
C ASP A 54 -1.40 -26.12 2.25
N GLU A 55 -1.44 -24.92 2.88
CA GLU A 55 -1.28 -24.71 4.32
C GLU A 55 0.12 -25.07 4.87
N THR A 56 1.05 -25.50 4.02
CA THR A 56 2.44 -25.75 4.44
C THR A 56 3.09 -24.49 4.99
N ILE A 57 3.54 -24.54 6.24
CA ILE A 57 4.23 -23.45 6.92
C ILE A 57 5.73 -23.66 6.82
N VAL A 58 6.46 -22.63 6.41
CA VAL A 58 7.91 -22.60 6.39
C VAL A 58 8.40 -21.38 7.14
N VAL A 59 9.35 -21.61 8.04
CA VAL A 59 10.03 -20.58 8.83
C VAL A 59 11.47 -20.49 8.34
N PRO A 60 12.02 -19.29 8.09
CA PRO A 60 13.41 -19.11 7.75
C PRO A 60 14.35 -19.66 8.84
N ASP A 61 15.47 -20.23 8.46
CA ASP A 61 16.56 -20.63 9.37
C ASP A 61 17.20 -19.41 10.07
N ASP A 62 17.23 -18.28 9.36
CA ASP A 62 17.73 -17.00 9.83
C ASP A 62 16.93 -15.88 9.15
N GLU A 63 16.03 -15.25 9.90
CA GLU A 63 15.16 -14.17 9.42
C GLU A 63 15.94 -12.96 8.90
N SER A 64 17.14 -12.72 9.39
CA SER A 64 17.98 -11.58 8.96
C SER A 64 18.42 -11.69 7.49
N LYS A 65 18.35 -12.88 6.92
CA LYS A 65 18.66 -13.14 5.51
C LYS A 65 17.51 -12.83 4.55
N TYR A 66 16.30 -12.58 5.06
CA TYR A 66 15.11 -12.41 4.24
C TYR A 66 14.42 -11.09 4.62
N THR A 67 14.83 -10.02 3.97
CA THR A 67 14.34 -8.67 4.29
C THR A 67 13.84 -7.95 3.05
N ILE A 68 12.89 -7.03 3.24
CA ILE A 68 12.38 -6.12 2.22
C ILE A 68 12.27 -4.71 2.78
N THR A 69 12.68 -3.71 2.00
CA THR A 69 12.62 -2.30 2.36
C THR A 69 11.90 -1.54 1.27
N PHE A 70 10.85 -0.83 1.63
CA PHE A 70 10.06 0.04 0.77
C PHE A 70 10.59 1.46 0.87
N GLY A 71 11.18 1.98 -0.20
CA GLY A 71 11.63 3.37 -0.26
C GLY A 71 10.46 4.34 -0.38
N THR A 72 10.66 5.57 0.08
CA THR A 72 9.70 6.68 -0.10
C THR A 72 9.67 7.20 -1.55
N ASP A 73 10.62 6.76 -2.37
CA ASP A 73 10.80 7.13 -3.78
C ASP A 73 10.17 6.11 -4.75
N GLY A 74 9.36 5.17 -4.23
CA GLY A 74 8.76 4.09 -5.03
C GLY A 74 9.74 2.97 -5.41
N ARG A 75 10.94 2.95 -4.83
CA ARG A 75 11.88 1.84 -4.98
C ARG A 75 11.69 0.83 -3.86
N VAL A 76 11.96 -0.43 -4.16
CA VAL A 76 11.99 -1.50 -3.19
C VAL A 76 13.29 -2.29 -3.35
N VAL A 77 13.88 -2.66 -2.24
CA VAL A 77 15.05 -3.54 -2.20
C VAL A 77 14.75 -4.74 -1.31
N ALA A 78 15.28 -5.90 -1.68
CA ALA A 78 15.13 -7.12 -0.90
C ALA A 78 16.46 -7.84 -0.79
N GLN A 79 16.71 -8.43 0.37
CA GLN A 79 17.66 -9.49 0.54
C GLN A 79 16.90 -10.81 0.63
N VAL A 80 17.30 -11.78 -0.16
CA VAL A 80 16.68 -13.12 -0.21
C VAL A 80 17.81 -14.13 -0.10
N ASP A 81 18.15 -14.45 1.15
CA ASP A 81 19.31 -15.25 1.55
C ASP A 81 20.62 -14.69 0.98
N CYS A 82 21.30 -15.43 0.13
CA CYS A 82 22.57 -15.05 -0.48
C CYS A 82 22.44 -14.03 -1.64
N ASN A 83 21.22 -13.68 -2.05
CA ASN A 83 20.94 -12.77 -3.16
C ASN A 83 20.30 -11.45 -2.70
N ARG A 84 20.52 -10.41 -3.49
CA ARG A 84 19.91 -9.11 -3.31
C ARG A 84 19.22 -8.68 -4.59
N GLY A 85 18.07 -8.04 -4.43
CA GLY A 85 17.29 -7.55 -5.54
C GLY A 85 16.75 -6.16 -5.31
N SER A 86 16.37 -5.52 -6.41
CA SER A 86 15.66 -4.25 -6.40
C SER A 86 14.57 -4.23 -7.47
N SER A 87 13.52 -3.47 -7.19
CA SER A 87 12.41 -3.23 -8.09
C SER A 87 11.82 -1.84 -7.81
N THR A 88 10.75 -1.51 -8.49
CA THR A 88 9.82 -0.46 -8.08
C THR A 88 8.59 -1.07 -7.41
N TRP A 89 7.89 -0.27 -6.63
CA TRP A 89 6.63 -0.64 -6.04
C TRP A 89 5.64 0.51 -6.11
N LYS A 90 4.35 0.19 -6.12
CA LYS A 90 3.26 1.14 -6.04
C LYS A 90 2.05 0.51 -5.37
N SER A 91 1.24 1.35 -4.75
CA SER A 91 -0.05 1.03 -4.18
C SER A 91 -1.00 2.15 -4.60
N ASN A 92 -1.94 1.85 -5.48
CA ASN A 92 -2.90 2.83 -5.99
C ASN A 92 -4.20 2.83 -5.19
N HIS A 93 -4.47 1.72 -4.49
CA HIS A 93 -5.65 1.53 -3.67
C HIS A 93 -5.26 0.90 -2.32
N PRO A 94 -6.12 1.02 -1.29
CA PRO A 94 -5.91 0.35 -0.02
C PRO A 94 -5.62 -1.14 -0.21
N ASN A 95 -4.63 -1.65 0.49
CA ASN A 95 -4.22 -3.06 0.47
C ASN A 95 -3.71 -3.58 -0.90
N GLU A 96 -3.65 -2.76 -1.94
CA GLU A 96 -3.05 -3.12 -3.22
C GLU A 96 -1.54 -2.97 -3.15
N LEU A 97 -0.81 -3.91 -3.74
CA LEU A 97 0.64 -3.84 -3.90
C LEU A 97 1.03 -4.35 -5.28
N GLN A 98 1.74 -3.55 -6.03
CA GLN A 98 2.29 -3.92 -7.33
C GLN A 98 3.80 -3.73 -7.32
N PHE A 99 4.51 -4.78 -7.69
CA PHE A 99 5.95 -4.70 -7.97
C PHE A 99 6.20 -4.56 -9.48
N GLY A 100 7.22 -3.78 -9.82
CA GLY A 100 7.78 -3.78 -11.17
C GLY A 100 8.66 -5.01 -11.42
N SER A 101 9.42 -4.97 -12.52
CA SER A 101 10.39 -6.04 -12.81
C SER A 101 11.53 -6.04 -11.78
N TRP A 102 11.83 -7.21 -11.24
CA TRP A 102 12.93 -7.41 -10.31
C TRP A 102 14.27 -7.58 -11.03
N SER A 103 15.26 -6.82 -10.60
CA SER A 103 16.67 -7.08 -10.90
C SER A 103 17.31 -7.74 -9.69
N MET A 104 17.93 -8.91 -9.87
CA MET A 104 18.43 -9.74 -8.76
C MET A 104 19.79 -10.33 -9.06
N THR A 105 20.66 -10.39 -8.04
CA THR A 105 21.90 -11.16 -8.14
C THR A 105 21.57 -12.66 -8.26
N ARG A 106 22.49 -13.46 -8.77
CA ARG A 106 22.27 -14.89 -9.08
C ARG A 106 23.37 -15.76 -8.46
N ALA A 107 23.70 -15.53 -7.20
CA ALA A 107 24.56 -16.45 -6.47
C ALA A 107 23.81 -17.75 -6.17
N LYS A 108 24.51 -18.86 -6.20
CA LYS A 108 23.95 -20.15 -5.77
C LYS A 108 23.89 -20.16 -4.24
N CYS A 109 22.69 -20.15 -3.68
CA CYS A 109 22.50 -20.21 -2.24
C CYS A 109 22.73 -21.64 -1.69
N PRO A 110 23.04 -21.76 -0.38
CA PRO A 110 23.24 -23.06 0.25
C PRO A 110 21.94 -23.89 0.27
N PRO A 111 22.04 -25.22 0.50
CA PRO A 111 20.85 -26.04 0.70
C PRO A 111 19.98 -25.54 1.85
N GLY A 112 18.67 -25.65 1.70
CA GLY A 112 17.69 -25.14 2.67
C GLY A 112 17.28 -23.69 2.46
N SER A 113 17.93 -22.96 1.53
CA SER A 113 17.56 -21.58 1.18
C SER A 113 16.13 -21.50 0.64
N LEU A 114 15.39 -20.48 1.09
CA LEU A 114 14.07 -20.16 0.55
C LEU A 114 14.12 -19.29 -0.72
N HIS A 115 15.34 -18.96 -1.21
CA HIS A 115 15.54 -18.06 -2.34
C HIS A 115 14.70 -18.44 -3.57
N ASP A 116 14.82 -19.66 -4.07
CA ASP A 116 14.16 -20.08 -5.31
C ASP A 116 12.62 -20.07 -5.17
N ARG A 117 12.12 -20.39 -3.98
CA ARG A 117 10.70 -20.34 -3.67
C ARG A 117 10.20 -18.91 -3.65
N ILE A 118 10.88 -18.02 -2.91
CA ILE A 118 10.49 -16.61 -2.80
C ILE A 118 10.55 -15.89 -4.16
N VAL A 119 11.59 -16.14 -4.96
CA VAL A 119 11.72 -15.53 -6.29
C VAL A 119 10.59 -15.99 -7.23
N ARG A 120 10.27 -17.28 -7.21
CA ARG A 120 9.20 -17.83 -8.05
C ARG A 120 7.82 -17.33 -7.64
N GLU A 121 7.52 -17.34 -6.34
CA GLU A 121 6.19 -17.04 -5.81
C GLU A 121 5.97 -15.55 -5.57
N GLY A 122 7.01 -14.80 -5.18
CA GLY A 122 6.94 -13.38 -4.86
C GLY A 122 6.49 -12.50 -6.03
N ALA A 123 6.73 -12.93 -7.27
CA ALA A 123 6.23 -12.22 -8.46
C ALA A 123 4.69 -12.16 -8.56
N ALA A 124 3.99 -13.06 -7.86
CA ALA A 124 2.53 -13.13 -7.83
C ALA A 124 1.89 -12.33 -6.68
N VAL A 125 2.66 -11.63 -5.85
CA VAL A 125 2.13 -10.75 -4.81
C VAL A 125 1.35 -9.60 -5.44
N ARG A 126 0.13 -9.35 -4.93
CA ARG A 126 -0.79 -8.30 -5.44
C ARG A 126 -1.41 -7.47 -4.34
N SER A 127 -1.32 -7.92 -3.09
CA SER A 127 -1.94 -7.24 -1.96
C SER A 127 -1.08 -7.31 -0.71
N TYR A 128 -1.35 -6.38 0.20
CA TYR A 128 -0.77 -6.39 1.54
C TYR A 128 -1.82 -6.07 2.59
N THR A 129 -1.55 -6.46 3.82
CA THR A 129 -2.31 -6.06 5.00
C THR A 129 -1.34 -5.86 6.15
N ILE A 130 -1.51 -4.78 6.92
CA ILE A 130 -0.80 -4.60 8.19
C ILE A 130 -1.79 -4.92 9.31
N LYS A 131 -1.46 -5.92 10.12
CA LYS A 131 -2.28 -6.38 11.23
C LYS A 131 -1.39 -6.74 12.41
N ASP A 132 -1.75 -6.25 13.59
CA ASP A 132 -1.03 -6.50 14.84
C ASP A 132 0.48 -6.18 14.77
N GLY A 133 0.85 -5.18 13.93
CA GLY A 133 2.23 -4.77 13.69
C GLY A 133 3.00 -5.61 12.68
N HIS A 134 2.41 -6.66 12.13
CA HIS A 134 2.98 -7.51 11.08
C HIS A 134 2.48 -7.10 9.70
N LEU A 135 3.33 -7.25 8.70
CA LEU A 135 2.99 -7.10 7.29
C LEU A 135 2.71 -8.46 6.67
N PHE A 136 1.55 -8.61 6.08
CA PHE A 136 1.16 -9.79 5.31
C PHE A 136 1.16 -9.43 3.82
N LEU A 137 1.95 -10.15 3.01
CA LEU A 137 1.95 -10.03 1.56
C LEU A 137 1.24 -11.24 0.95
N SER A 138 0.22 -10.99 0.12
CA SER A 138 -0.66 -12.03 -0.41
C SER A 138 -0.85 -11.89 -1.93
N GLY A 139 -1.56 -12.85 -2.52
CA GLY A 139 -1.81 -12.89 -3.96
C GLY A 139 -0.90 -13.86 -4.72
N MET A 140 -0.20 -14.75 -3.99
CA MET A 140 0.55 -15.83 -4.59
C MET A 140 -0.36 -16.82 -5.31
N ALA A 141 0.15 -17.46 -6.38
CA ALA A 141 -0.62 -18.33 -7.27
C ALA A 141 -1.34 -19.50 -6.57
N ALA A 142 -0.94 -19.85 -5.36
CA ALA A 142 -1.51 -20.95 -4.58
C ALA A 142 -2.27 -20.48 -3.32
N GLY A 143 -2.63 -19.19 -3.20
CA GLY A 143 -3.38 -18.68 -2.05
C GLY A 143 -2.57 -18.55 -0.77
N GLY A 144 -1.25 -18.59 -0.83
CA GLY A 144 -0.38 -18.42 0.33
C GLY A 144 -0.11 -16.95 0.69
N PHE A 145 0.65 -16.75 1.75
CA PHE A 145 1.08 -15.42 2.19
C PHE A 145 2.48 -15.46 2.82
N TYR A 146 3.14 -14.31 2.80
CA TYR A 146 4.34 -14.02 3.58
C TYR A 146 3.93 -13.19 4.80
N GLU A 147 4.37 -13.58 5.96
CA GLU A 147 4.24 -12.81 7.19
C GLU A 147 5.60 -12.23 7.56
N LEU A 148 5.64 -10.92 7.77
CA LEU A 148 6.86 -10.18 8.02
C LEU A 148 6.71 -9.32 9.29
N GLU A 149 7.77 -9.26 10.07
CA GLU A 149 7.90 -8.35 11.21
C GLU A 149 8.66 -7.09 10.85
N PRO A 150 8.36 -5.95 11.49
CA PRO A 150 9.06 -4.70 11.23
C PRO A 150 10.51 -4.79 11.69
N LEU A 151 11.42 -4.30 10.84
CA LEU A 151 12.78 -4.00 11.26
C LEU A 151 12.82 -2.58 11.84
N PRO A 152 13.61 -2.35 12.90
CA PRO A 152 13.81 -1.00 13.41
C PRO A 152 14.26 -0.06 12.29
N THR A 153 13.57 1.07 12.13
CA THR A 153 13.98 2.09 11.16
C THR A 153 15.38 2.57 11.54
N GLN A 154 16.36 2.27 10.73
CA GLN A 154 17.70 2.82 10.91
C GLN A 154 17.61 4.33 10.70
N LYS A 155 17.60 5.09 11.80
CA LYS A 155 17.71 6.54 11.77
C LYS A 155 19.00 6.85 11.00
N ARG A 156 18.86 7.38 9.76
CA ARG A 156 20.00 7.76 8.92
C ARG A 156 20.92 8.65 9.77
N ARG A 157 22.11 8.14 10.10
CA ARG A 157 23.14 8.94 10.76
C ARG A 157 23.45 10.11 9.85
N THR A 158 23.05 11.30 10.25
CA THR A 158 23.48 12.53 9.59
C THR A 158 25.00 12.55 9.64
N PRO A 159 25.72 12.67 8.50
CA PRO A 159 27.17 12.82 8.55
C PRO A 159 27.49 14.04 9.41
N GLY A 160 28.22 13.83 10.49
CA GLY A 160 28.68 14.92 11.34
C GLY A 160 29.45 15.93 10.50
N LYS A 161 28.99 17.17 10.52
CA LYS A 161 29.71 18.31 9.92
C LYS A 161 31.06 18.39 10.61
N ARG A 162 32.14 18.11 9.87
CA ARG A 162 33.51 18.48 10.26
C ARG A 162 33.76 19.94 9.90
#